data_1af2ab3a088cbc28860761541e4fc097
#
_entry.id   1af2ab3a088cbc28860761541e4fc097
#
_cell.length_a   1.000
_cell.length_b   1.000
_cell.length_c   1.000
_cell.angle_alpha   90.00
_cell.angle_beta   90.00
_cell.angle_gamma   90.00
#
_symmetry.space_group_name_H-M   'P 1'
#
loop_
_entity.id
_entity.type
_entity.pdbx_description
1 polymer ?
#
loop_
_entity_poly.entity_id
_entity_poly.type
_entity_poly.pdbx_seq_one_letter_code
_entity_poly.pdbx_strand_id
1 'polypeptide(L)'
;MKRSLYTLIQKEDDTVDEVSRLQRNLALIRSCAGWTAAALAEKLGVKRQTISTIEQGENKYRMTRMQYLAIRKVLDDEIAASKDDTQMLYYVIDALVDHPENYTCEERTEILSKAQLLAPSIVKQPNQRKSASNAWKTILAASGVIVSAGLLAVLTRKKE
;
A
#
# COMPACT_ATOMS: atom_id res chain seq x y z
N MET A 1 -5.21 9.65 34.80
CA MET A 1 -4.55 8.70 33.89
C MET A 1 -4.89 9.08 32.45
N LYS A 2 -4.01 9.77 31.77
CA LYS A 2 -4.15 10.06 30.33
C LYS A 2 -3.78 8.77 29.58
N ARG A 3 -4.73 7.94 29.21
CA ARG A 3 -4.53 6.93 28.17
C ARG A 3 -4.20 7.73 26.90
N SER A 4 -2.98 7.56 26.42
CA SER A 4 -2.51 8.26 25.22
C SER A 4 -3.50 8.00 24.07
N LEU A 5 -3.91 9.04 23.37
CA LEU A 5 -4.68 8.94 22.14
C LEU A 5 -4.03 7.97 21.13
N TYR A 6 -2.70 7.86 21.17
CA TYR A 6 -1.94 6.88 20.41
C TYR A 6 -2.33 5.43 20.69
N THR A 7 -2.58 5.06 21.96
CA THR A 7 -2.98 3.69 22.33
C THR A 7 -4.39 3.36 21.85
N LEU A 8 -5.29 4.36 21.78
CA LEU A 8 -6.64 4.18 21.27
C LEU A 8 -6.65 4.02 19.75
N ILE A 9 -5.85 4.81 19.03
CA ILE A 9 -5.71 4.73 17.57
C ILE A 9 -5.10 3.38 17.15
N GLN A 10 -4.08 2.91 17.86
CA GLN A 10 -3.50 1.58 17.60
C GLN A 10 -4.49 0.45 17.84
N LYS A 11 -5.29 0.52 18.92
CA LYS A 11 -6.26 -0.52 19.24
C LYS A 11 -7.43 -0.57 18.25
N GLU A 12 -7.82 0.56 17.66
CA GLU A 12 -8.84 0.57 16.60
C GLU A 12 -8.30 -0.01 15.30
N ASP A 13 -7.03 0.22 14.98
CA ASP A 13 -6.40 -0.29 13.76
C ASP A 13 -6.18 -1.81 13.79
N ASP A 14 -5.86 -2.37 14.96
CA ASP A 14 -5.70 -3.82 15.17
C ASP A 14 -7.04 -4.61 15.05
N THR A 15 -8.18 -3.93 15.20
CA THR A 15 -9.51 -4.56 15.08
C THR A 15 -10.11 -4.46 13.68
N VAL A 16 -9.51 -3.65 12.82
CA VAL A 16 -9.98 -3.44 11.44
C VAL A 16 -9.53 -4.60 10.56
N ASP A 17 -10.48 -5.22 9.86
CA ASP A 17 -10.17 -6.32 8.96
C ASP A 17 -9.36 -5.86 7.72
N GLU A 18 -8.69 -6.82 7.07
CA GLU A 18 -7.85 -6.57 5.89
C GLU A 18 -8.62 -5.97 4.70
N VAL A 19 -9.93 -6.25 4.59
CA VAL A 19 -10.80 -5.68 3.56
C VAL A 19 -10.93 -4.18 3.75
N SER A 20 -11.22 -3.76 4.98
CA SER A 20 -11.33 -2.35 5.36
C SER A 20 -10.01 -1.62 5.23
N ARG A 21 -8.89 -2.25 5.64
CA ARG A 21 -7.56 -1.67 5.48
C ARG A 21 -7.20 -1.46 4.01
N LEU A 22 -7.46 -2.44 3.15
CA LEU A 22 -7.24 -2.29 1.70
C LEU A 22 -8.11 -1.17 1.14
N GLN A 23 -9.40 -1.14 1.48
CA GLN A 23 -10.33 -0.12 0.98
C GLN A 23 -9.88 1.30 1.33
N ARG A 24 -9.48 1.56 2.59
CA ARG A 24 -9.00 2.86 3.05
C ARG A 24 -7.77 3.35 2.28
N ASN A 25 -6.91 2.43 1.89
CA ASN A 25 -5.63 2.73 1.25
C ASN A 25 -5.64 2.49 -0.27
N LEU A 26 -6.79 2.10 -0.86
CA LEU A 26 -6.87 1.65 -2.25
C LEU A 26 -6.36 2.68 -3.26
N ALA A 27 -6.75 3.95 -3.11
CA ALA A 27 -6.31 5.01 -4.00
C ALA A 27 -4.78 5.19 -3.99
N LEU A 28 -4.16 5.12 -2.81
CA LEU A 28 -2.71 5.18 -2.66
C LEU A 28 -2.03 3.94 -3.25
N ILE A 29 -2.49 2.74 -2.89
CA ILE A 29 -1.94 1.46 -3.35
C ILE A 29 -2.00 1.38 -4.88
N ARG A 30 -3.15 1.71 -5.48
CA ARG A 30 -3.31 1.80 -6.92
C ARG A 30 -2.31 2.77 -7.56
N SER A 31 -2.13 3.93 -6.95
CA SER A 31 -1.19 4.95 -7.43
C SER A 31 0.28 4.49 -7.32
N CYS A 32 0.62 3.73 -6.27
CA CYS A 32 1.93 3.09 -6.14
C CYS A 32 2.18 2.03 -7.24
N ALA A 33 1.13 1.38 -7.72
CA ALA A 33 1.20 0.48 -8.88
C ALA A 33 1.31 1.24 -10.22
N GLY A 34 1.16 2.56 -10.22
CA GLY A 34 1.17 3.40 -11.42
C GLY A 34 -0.15 3.40 -12.18
N TRP A 35 -1.25 3.00 -11.56
CA TRP A 35 -2.54 2.88 -12.22
C TRP A 35 -3.47 4.05 -11.91
N THR A 36 -4.21 4.48 -12.93
CA THR A 36 -5.40 5.33 -12.76
C THR A 36 -6.58 4.47 -12.28
N ALA A 37 -7.65 5.09 -11.78
CA ALA A 37 -8.86 4.35 -11.44
C ALA A 37 -9.46 3.63 -12.66
N ALA A 38 -9.32 4.21 -13.85
CA ALA A 38 -9.73 3.57 -15.11
C ALA A 38 -8.87 2.34 -15.43
N ALA A 39 -7.55 2.42 -15.25
CA ALA A 39 -6.64 1.29 -15.49
C ALA A 39 -6.92 0.12 -14.52
N LEU A 40 -7.16 0.39 -13.25
CA LEU A 40 -7.55 -0.66 -12.30
C LEU A 40 -8.90 -1.28 -12.67
N ALA A 41 -9.88 -0.45 -13.06
CA ALA A 41 -11.20 -0.90 -13.49
C ALA A 41 -11.12 -1.83 -14.72
N GLU A 42 -10.27 -1.48 -15.68
CA GLU A 42 -10.02 -2.30 -16.88
C GLU A 42 -9.43 -3.67 -16.51
N LYS A 43 -8.42 -3.69 -15.63
CA LYS A 43 -7.80 -4.95 -15.15
C LYS A 43 -8.80 -5.86 -14.43
N LEU A 44 -9.80 -5.29 -13.77
CA LEU A 44 -10.84 -6.01 -13.03
C LEU A 44 -12.09 -6.32 -13.89
N GLY A 45 -12.18 -5.79 -15.10
CA GLY A 45 -13.37 -5.94 -15.95
C GLY A 45 -14.61 -5.20 -15.41
N VAL A 46 -14.43 -4.11 -14.66
CA VAL A 46 -15.50 -3.30 -14.06
C VAL A 46 -15.50 -1.87 -14.60
N LYS A 47 -16.54 -1.11 -14.29
CA LYS A 47 -16.59 0.31 -14.65
C LYS A 47 -15.69 1.14 -13.75
N ARG A 48 -15.04 2.20 -14.28
CA ARG A 48 -14.27 3.17 -13.50
C ARG A 48 -15.04 3.68 -12.28
N GLN A 49 -16.36 3.92 -12.45
CA GLN A 49 -17.22 4.40 -11.37
C GLN A 49 -17.26 3.45 -10.17
N THR A 50 -17.15 2.13 -10.41
CA THR A 50 -17.07 1.13 -9.33
C THR A 50 -15.83 1.36 -8.47
N ILE A 51 -14.67 1.57 -9.08
CA ILE A 51 -13.42 1.87 -8.35
C ILE A 51 -13.54 3.18 -7.58
N SER A 52 -14.02 4.24 -8.25
CA SER A 52 -14.21 5.53 -7.59
C SER A 52 -15.17 5.46 -6.40
N THR A 53 -16.21 4.63 -6.48
CA THR A 53 -17.16 4.42 -5.37
C THR A 53 -16.50 3.70 -4.20
N ILE A 54 -15.70 2.67 -4.47
CA ILE A 54 -14.94 1.95 -3.42
C ILE A 54 -13.95 2.91 -2.72
N GLU A 55 -13.26 3.75 -3.48
CA GLU A 55 -12.28 4.73 -2.97
C GLU A 55 -12.91 5.87 -2.15
N GLN A 56 -14.23 6.11 -2.25
CA GLN A 56 -14.93 7.09 -1.41
C GLN A 56 -15.04 6.66 0.07
N GLY A 57 -14.70 5.42 0.38
CA GLY A 57 -14.61 4.91 1.73
C GLY A 57 -15.86 4.19 2.25
N GLU A 58 -15.69 3.54 3.37
CA GLU A 58 -16.66 2.63 3.99
C GLU A 58 -17.98 3.30 4.38
N ASN A 59 -17.96 4.60 4.67
CA ASN A 59 -19.16 5.36 5.03
C ASN A 59 -20.17 5.47 3.89
N LYS A 60 -19.72 5.34 2.65
CA LYS A 60 -20.57 5.39 1.45
C LYS A 60 -20.78 4.03 0.82
N TYR A 61 -19.75 3.21 0.80
CA TYR A 61 -19.77 1.89 0.18
C TYR A 61 -18.76 0.98 0.84
N ARG A 62 -19.19 -0.14 1.36
CA ARG A 62 -18.29 -1.15 1.93
C ARG A 62 -17.85 -2.15 0.87
N MET A 63 -16.56 -2.27 0.66
CA MET A 63 -15.98 -3.25 -0.27
C MET A 63 -16.34 -4.67 0.14
N THR A 64 -16.79 -5.46 -0.81
CA THR A 64 -17.11 -6.88 -0.56
C THR A 64 -15.84 -7.73 -0.52
N ARG A 65 -15.91 -8.89 0.12
CA ARG A 65 -14.81 -9.87 0.14
C ARG A 65 -14.40 -10.30 -1.27
N MET A 66 -15.34 -10.44 -2.19
CA MET A 66 -15.05 -10.80 -3.58
C MET A 66 -14.27 -9.69 -4.31
N GLN A 67 -14.66 -8.43 -4.12
CA GLN A 67 -13.93 -7.29 -4.68
C GLN A 67 -12.51 -7.20 -4.10
N TYR A 68 -12.36 -7.42 -2.79
CA TYR A 68 -11.06 -7.51 -2.14
C TYR A 68 -10.17 -8.58 -2.80
N LEU A 69 -10.67 -9.80 -2.95
CA LEU A 69 -9.90 -10.91 -3.55
C LEU A 69 -9.51 -10.61 -5.00
N ALA A 70 -10.41 -10.02 -5.79
CA ALA A 70 -10.12 -9.64 -7.17
C ALA A 70 -9.04 -8.55 -7.25
N ILE A 71 -9.14 -7.51 -6.43
CA ILE A 71 -8.14 -6.42 -6.36
C ILE A 71 -6.80 -6.98 -5.89
N ARG A 72 -6.79 -7.80 -4.84
CA ARG A 72 -5.56 -8.45 -4.34
C ARG A 72 -4.88 -9.27 -5.42
N LYS A 73 -5.64 -10.10 -6.13
CA LYS A 73 -5.08 -10.92 -7.22
C LYS A 73 -4.36 -10.09 -8.27
N VAL A 74 -4.95 -9.00 -8.71
CA VAL A 74 -4.35 -8.10 -9.71
C VAL A 74 -3.09 -7.41 -9.17
N LEU A 75 -3.09 -7.00 -7.90
CA LEU A 75 -1.92 -6.40 -7.25
C LEU A 75 -0.78 -7.42 -7.07
N ASP A 76 -1.10 -8.61 -6.63
CA ASP A 76 -0.12 -9.68 -6.42
C ASP A 76 0.51 -10.13 -7.75
N ASP A 77 -0.27 -10.20 -8.83
CA ASP A 77 0.22 -10.50 -10.18
C ASP A 77 1.18 -9.41 -10.68
N GLU A 78 0.88 -8.14 -10.42
CA GLU A 78 1.76 -7.02 -10.77
C GLU A 78 3.08 -7.07 -10.01
N ILE A 79 3.04 -7.37 -8.72
CA ILE A 79 4.24 -7.53 -7.89
C ILE A 79 5.07 -8.71 -8.38
N ALA A 80 4.44 -9.82 -8.71
CA ALA A 80 5.13 -11.02 -9.21
C ALA A 80 5.79 -10.78 -10.57
N ALA A 81 5.13 -10.03 -11.46
CA ALA A 81 5.63 -9.74 -12.79
C ALA A 81 6.81 -8.74 -12.81
N SER A 82 6.87 -7.81 -11.85
CA SER A 82 7.81 -6.68 -11.87
C SER A 82 8.43 -6.40 -10.49
N LYS A 83 9.02 -7.41 -9.86
CA LYS A 83 9.53 -7.35 -8.47
C LYS A 83 10.44 -6.14 -8.18
N ASP A 84 11.31 -5.77 -9.10
CA ASP A 84 12.25 -4.66 -8.89
C ASP A 84 11.55 -3.30 -8.93
N ASP A 85 10.51 -3.17 -9.75
CA ASP A 85 9.79 -1.91 -9.96
C ASP A 85 8.64 -1.73 -8.96
N THR A 86 8.22 -2.78 -8.27
CA THR A 86 7.06 -2.80 -7.39
C THR A 86 7.40 -2.93 -5.91
N GLN A 87 8.65 -2.73 -5.52
CA GLN A 87 9.07 -2.86 -4.12
C GLN A 87 8.32 -1.87 -3.21
N MET A 88 8.15 -0.62 -3.64
CA MET A 88 7.36 0.34 -2.87
C MET A 88 5.91 -0.12 -2.70
N LEU A 89 5.29 -0.62 -3.78
CA LEU A 89 3.94 -1.16 -3.74
C LEU A 89 3.83 -2.32 -2.74
N TYR A 90 4.77 -3.26 -2.78
CA TYR A 90 4.82 -4.38 -1.85
C TYR A 90 4.86 -3.90 -0.39
N TYR A 91 5.77 -2.98 -0.05
CA TYR A 91 5.90 -2.47 1.32
C TYR A 91 4.68 -1.70 1.81
N VAL A 92 4.06 -0.91 0.94
CA VAL A 92 2.85 -0.18 1.28
C VAL A 92 1.71 -1.15 1.61
N ILE A 93 1.57 -2.22 0.83
CA ILE A 93 0.56 -3.27 1.09
C ILE A 93 0.89 -4.01 2.38
N ASP A 94 2.14 -4.43 2.57
CA ASP A 94 2.57 -5.17 3.77
C ASP A 94 2.31 -4.37 5.06
N ALA A 95 2.75 -3.10 5.09
CA ALA A 95 2.63 -2.27 6.28
C ALA A 95 1.21 -1.75 6.57
N LEU A 96 0.40 -1.50 5.54
CA LEU A 96 -0.91 -0.87 5.71
C LEU A 96 -2.08 -1.84 5.61
N VAL A 97 -1.87 -3.04 5.06
CA VAL A 97 -2.96 -4.00 4.81
C VAL A 97 -2.68 -5.35 5.45
N ASP A 98 -1.56 -6.01 5.06
CA ASP A 98 -1.35 -7.42 5.39
C ASP A 98 -0.83 -7.62 6.83
N HIS A 99 0.21 -6.90 7.21
CA HIS A 99 0.94 -7.09 8.48
C HIS A 99 1.20 -5.79 9.22
N PRO A 100 0.17 -4.94 9.47
CA PRO A 100 0.38 -3.68 10.18
C PRO A 100 0.97 -3.87 11.60
N GLU A 101 0.76 -5.04 12.20
CA GLU A 101 1.32 -5.44 13.50
C GLU A 101 2.85 -5.55 13.52
N ASN A 102 3.48 -5.74 12.36
CA ASN A 102 4.94 -5.80 12.22
C ASN A 102 5.60 -4.42 12.19
N TYR A 103 4.81 -3.35 12.17
CA TYR A 103 5.28 -1.97 12.05
C TYR A 103 4.76 -1.12 13.20
N THR A 104 5.59 -0.23 13.72
CA THR A 104 5.14 0.78 14.69
C THR A 104 4.21 1.80 14.03
N CYS A 105 3.50 2.57 14.85
CA CYS A 105 2.65 3.66 14.34
C CYS A 105 3.47 4.69 13.58
N GLU A 106 4.65 5.02 14.08
CA GLU A 106 5.59 5.95 13.45
C GLU A 106 6.07 5.43 12.09
N GLU A 107 6.45 4.15 12.02
CA GLU A 107 6.89 3.51 10.77
C GLU A 107 5.76 3.50 9.72
N ARG A 108 4.55 3.14 10.10
CA ARG A 108 3.40 3.16 9.20
C ARG A 108 3.08 4.57 8.70
N THR A 109 3.15 5.56 9.58
CA THR A 109 2.94 6.98 9.24
C THR A 109 4.02 7.47 8.26
N GLU A 110 5.26 7.10 8.48
CA GLU A 110 6.38 7.45 7.59
C GLU A 110 6.23 6.78 6.22
N ILE A 111 5.89 5.49 6.18
CA ILE A 111 5.60 4.75 4.95
C ILE A 111 4.47 5.41 4.17
N LEU A 112 3.36 5.73 4.84
CA LEU A 112 2.21 6.40 4.25
C LEU A 112 2.60 7.75 3.64
N SER A 113 3.28 8.59 4.42
CA SER A 113 3.71 9.92 4.02
C SER A 113 4.63 9.90 2.79
N LYS A 114 5.63 9.02 2.78
CA LYS A 114 6.55 8.89 1.64
C LYS A 114 5.88 8.30 0.40
N ALA A 115 4.99 7.34 0.58
CA ALA A 115 4.21 6.79 -0.52
C ALA A 115 3.31 7.86 -1.16
N GLN A 116 2.65 8.68 -0.36
CA GLN A 116 1.83 9.80 -0.85
C GLN A 116 2.66 10.82 -1.64
N LEU A 117 3.90 11.04 -1.25
CA LEU A 117 4.80 11.94 -1.96
C LEU A 117 5.22 11.41 -3.33
N LEU A 118 5.52 10.12 -3.44
CA LEU A 118 6.08 9.50 -4.65
C LEU A 118 5.01 9.01 -5.65
N ALA A 119 3.87 8.53 -5.14
CA ALA A 119 2.85 7.89 -5.96
C ALA A 119 2.31 8.76 -7.13
N PRO A 120 2.09 10.08 -7.00
CA PRO A 120 1.60 10.90 -8.11
C PRO A 120 2.56 10.94 -9.30
N SER A 121 3.86 10.89 -9.07
CA SER A 121 4.87 10.88 -10.15
C SER A 121 4.84 9.58 -10.95
N ILE A 122 4.57 8.46 -10.27
CA ILE A 122 4.48 7.13 -10.89
C ILE A 122 3.23 7.05 -11.79
N VAL A 123 2.10 7.58 -11.36
CA VAL A 123 0.87 7.60 -12.16
C VAL A 123 1.03 8.45 -13.42
N LYS A 124 1.73 9.57 -13.31
CA LYS A 124 1.99 10.46 -14.47
C LYS A 124 2.99 9.85 -15.47
N GLN A 125 3.97 9.12 -14.97
CA GLN A 125 5.04 8.52 -15.77
C GLN A 125 5.32 7.08 -15.28
N PRO A 126 4.58 6.08 -15.78
CA PRO A 126 4.71 4.69 -15.33
C PRO A 126 6.12 4.11 -15.49
N ASN A 127 6.91 4.61 -16.45
CA ASN A 127 8.31 4.24 -16.65
C ASN A 127 9.25 4.71 -15.53
N GLN A 128 8.80 5.64 -14.68
CA GLN A 128 9.56 6.09 -13.50
C GLN A 128 9.34 5.21 -12.25
N ARG A 129 8.55 4.16 -12.35
CA ARG A 129 8.26 3.26 -11.23
C ARG A 129 9.53 2.68 -10.60
N LYS A 130 10.50 2.27 -11.42
CA LYS A 130 11.80 1.79 -10.95
C LYS A 130 12.60 2.87 -10.21
N SER A 131 12.62 4.09 -10.74
CA SER A 131 13.30 5.23 -10.11
C SER A 131 12.66 5.57 -8.76
N ALA A 132 11.32 5.60 -8.68
CA ALA A 132 10.59 5.80 -7.44
C ALA A 132 10.86 4.68 -6.42
N SER A 133 10.93 3.42 -6.85
CA SER A 133 11.27 2.28 -6.00
C SER A 133 12.69 2.39 -5.43
N ASN A 134 13.65 2.90 -6.19
CA ASN A 134 15.00 3.16 -5.71
C ASN A 134 15.05 4.35 -4.74
N ALA A 135 14.35 5.45 -5.06
CA ALA A 135 14.22 6.60 -4.16
C ALA A 135 13.59 6.21 -2.82
N TRP A 136 12.60 5.33 -2.84
CA TRP A 136 11.95 4.77 -1.66
C TRP A 136 12.94 4.13 -0.69
N LYS A 137 13.85 3.28 -1.19
CA LYS A 137 14.88 2.62 -0.37
C LYS A 137 15.80 3.62 0.30
N THR A 138 16.22 4.64 -0.43
CA THR A 138 17.11 5.69 0.09
C THR A 138 16.40 6.52 1.15
N ILE A 139 15.14 6.87 0.93
CA ILE A 139 14.33 7.67 1.87
C ILE A 139 14.08 6.88 3.17
N LEU A 140 13.74 5.61 3.09
CA LEU A 140 13.55 4.77 4.28
C LEU A 140 14.85 4.61 5.07
N ALA A 141 15.97 4.42 4.41
CA ALA A 141 17.28 4.32 5.07
C ALA A 141 17.68 5.63 5.77
N ALA A 142 17.35 6.79 5.18
CA ALA A 142 17.68 8.11 5.73
C ALA A 142 16.80 8.53 6.91
N SER A 143 15.55 8.05 6.98
CA SER A 143 14.60 8.42 8.04
C SER A 143 14.84 7.70 9.37
N GLY A 144 15.84 6.80 9.45
CA GLY A 144 16.13 6.01 10.67
C GLY A 144 15.00 5.05 11.05
N VAL A 145 14.06 4.82 10.18
CA VAL A 145 13.07 3.75 10.30
C VAL A 145 13.87 2.45 10.36
N ILE A 146 14.00 1.91 11.57
CA ILE A 146 14.62 0.60 11.76
C ILE A 146 13.75 -0.39 11.01
N VAL A 147 14.27 -0.77 9.87
CA VAL A 147 13.67 -1.77 9.01
C VAL A 147 13.47 -3.02 9.84
N SER A 148 12.24 -3.31 10.22
CA SER A 148 11.90 -4.55 10.91
C SER A 148 12.45 -5.75 10.12
N ALA A 149 12.75 -6.86 10.79
CA ALA A 149 13.39 -8.03 10.18
C ALA A 149 12.74 -8.51 8.86
N GLY A 150 11.46 -8.20 8.64
CA GLY A 150 10.74 -8.45 7.39
C GLY A 150 11.29 -7.67 6.18
N LEU A 151 11.67 -6.43 6.37
CA LEU A 151 12.26 -5.59 5.32
C LEU A 151 13.65 -6.09 4.92
N LEU A 152 14.48 -6.48 5.90
CA LEU A 152 15.79 -7.09 5.65
C LEU A 152 15.68 -8.41 4.88
N ALA A 153 14.69 -9.25 5.19
CA ALA A 153 14.49 -10.53 4.52
C ALA A 153 14.15 -10.36 3.03
N VAL A 154 13.43 -9.30 2.65
CA VAL A 154 13.12 -9.03 1.24
C VAL A 154 14.31 -8.41 0.51
N LEU A 155 15.12 -7.57 1.18
CA LEU A 155 16.32 -6.98 0.60
C LEU A 155 17.46 -8.02 0.43
N THR A 156 17.50 -9.06 1.27
CA THR A 156 18.53 -10.11 1.22
C THR A 156 18.17 -11.29 0.31
N ARG A 157 16.91 -11.45 -0.11
CA ARG A 157 16.49 -12.50 -1.06
C ARG A 157 17.05 -12.35 -2.49
N LYS A 158 17.91 -11.37 -2.74
CA LYS A 158 18.48 -11.08 -4.06
C LYS A 158 19.81 -11.79 -4.33
N LYS A 159 20.17 -12.85 -3.61
CA LYS A 159 21.44 -13.60 -3.84
C LYS A 159 21.27 -15.10 -3.91
N GLU A 160 20.26 -15.56 -4.68
CA GLU A 160 20.28 -16.92 -5.21
C GLU A 160 19.60 -16.97 -6.57
#